data_047402fac2ed039d95260979b0dbe63f
#
_entry.id   047402fac2ed039d95260979b0dbe63f
#
_cell.length_a   1.000
_cell.length_b   1.000
_cell.length_c   1.000
_cell.angle_alpha   90.00
_cell.angle_beta   90.00
_cell.angle_gamma   90.00
#
_symmetry.space_group_name_H-M   'P 1'
#
loop_
_entity.id
_entity.type
_entity.pdbx_description
1 polymer ?
#
loop_
_entity_poly.entity_id
_entity_poly.type
_entity_poly.pdbx_seq_one_letter_code
_entity_poly.pdbx_strand_id
1 'polypeptide(L)'
;MRYLALGDSYSIGEGVPEAGRWPVQLAERLRQDGLAMDAPRILATTGWTTDELSAAMDGATFEPPYDLVSLLIGVNNQYRGRPAAEYQDEFQRLLERAIALAGQRPGRVLVLSIPDWGVTPFAHGSGRDVLRIAQELDAYNTLARHACAARGVAFVDITGASRQHPALLAEDGLHPSAAQYALWTEAALPVTRALLAA
;
A
#
# COMPACT_ATOMS: atom_id res chain seq x y z
N MET A 1 -15.78 -2.35 13.20
CA MET A 1 -14.36 -1.90 13.20
C MET A 1 -14.11 -1.05 11.97
N ARG A 2 -13.56 0.15 12.13
CA ARG A 2 -13.36 1.11 11.03
C ARG A 2 -11.98 0.95 10.41
N TYR A 3 -11.94 0.83 9.09
CA TYR A 3 -10.72 0.66 8.32
C TYR A 3 -10.50 1.84 7.36
N LEU A 4 -9.29 2.45 7.40
CA LEU A 4 -8.82 3.49 6.49
C LEU A 4 -7.65 2.97 5.66
N ALA A 5 -7.76 3.01 4.33
CA ALA A 5 -6.67 2.68 3.42
C ALA A 5 -6.15 3.95 2.74
N LEU A 6 -4.86 4.22 2.88
CA LEU A 6 -4.16 5.37 2.33
C LEU A 6 -3.21 4.91 1.22
N GLY A 7 -3.16 5.63 0.10
CA GLY A 7 -2.22 5.25 -0.96
C GLY A 7 -2.40 5.93 -2.30
N ASP A 8 -2.09 5.18 -3.34
CA ASP A 8 -2.14 5.59 -4.75
C ASP A 8 -3.01 4.63 -5.59
N SER A 9 -2.68 4.46 -6.90
CA SER A 9 -3.38 3.55 -7.81
C SER A 9 -3.48 2.11 -7.29
N TYR A 10 -2.48 1.65 -6.55
CA TYR A 10 -2.49 0.31 -5.97
C TYR A 10 -3.50 0.15 -4.82
N SER A 11 -3.83 1.22 -4.11
CA SER A 11 -4.82 1.19 -3.03
C SER A 11 -6.23 1.47 -3.55
N ILE A 12 -6.39 2.40 -4.52
CA ILE A 12 -7.69 2.62 -5.17
C ILE A 12 -8.06 1.46 -6.10
N GLY A 13 -7.09 0.63 -6.49
CA GLY A 13 -7.32 -0.53 -7.34
C GLY A 13 -7.62 -0.14 -8.79
N GLU A 14 -6.67 0.59 -9.40
CA GLU A 14 -6.79 0.95 -10.82
C GLU A 14 -6.94 -0.32 -11.67
N GLY A 15 -7.86 -0.27 -12.62
CA GLY A 15 -8.11 -1.38 -13.57
C GLY A 15 -8.91 -2.56 -13.01
N VAL A 16 -9.36 -2.53 -11.73
CA VAL A 16 -10.21 -3.58 -11.16
C VAL A 16 -11.51 -3.03 -10.59
N PRO A 17 -12.60 -3.83 -10.57
CA PRO A 17 -13.82 -3.44 -9.88
C PRO A 17 -13.59 -3.32 -8.38
N GLU A 18 -14.48 -2.60 -7.68
CA GLU A 18 -14.33 -2.30 -6.25
C GLU A 18 -14.06 -3.56 -5.40
N ALA A 19 -14.82 -4.64 -5.62
CA ALA A 19 -14.63 -5.90 -4.91
C ALA A 19 -13.27 -6.57 -5.17
N GLY A 20 -12.58 -6.18 -6.25
CA GLY A 20 -11.25 -6.67 -6.60
C GLY A 20 -10.11 -5.93 -5.92
N ARG A 21 -10.34 -4.79 -5.29
CA ARG A 21 -9.33 -3.98 -4.60
C ARG A 21 -8.81 -4.70 -3.36
N TRP A 22 -7.49 -4.71 -3.13
CA TRP A 22 -6.94 -5.43 -1.97
C TRP A 22 -7.45 -4.96 -0.60
N PRO A 23 -7.73 -3.65 -0.34
CA PRO A 23 -8.28 -3.26 0.95
C PRO A 23 -9.70 -3.80 1.16
N VAL A 24 -10.50 -3.90 0.09
CA VAL A 24 -11.86 -4.45 0.13
C VAL A 24 -11.82 -5.96 0.35
N GLN A 25 -10.94 -6.67 -0.38
CA GLN A 25 -10.71 -8.11 -0.17
C GLN A 25 -10.25 -8.41 1.26
N LEU A 26 -9.32 -7.61 1.82
CA LEU A 26 -8.84 -7.77 3.19
C LEU A 26 -9.98 -7.60 4.21
N ALA A 27 -10.80 -6.56 4.06
CA ALA A 27 -11.96 -6.34 4.93
C ALA A 27 -12.96 -7.51 4.84
N GLU A 28 -13.20 -8.04 3.64
CA GLU A 28 -14.08 -9.19 3.46
C GLU A 28 -13.54 -10.46 4.12
N ARG A 29 -12.24 -10.74 4.00
CA ARG A 29 -11.59 -11.89 4.65
C ARG A 29 -11.65 -11.76 6.18
N LEU A 30 -11.47 -10.56 6.72
CA LEU A 30 -11.61 -10.31 8.17
C LEU A 30 -13.05 -10.53 8.64
N ARG A 31 -14.06 -10.16 7.83
CA ARG A 31 -15.48 -10.45 8.13
C ARG A 31 -15.77 -11.95 8.13
N GLN A 32 -15.21 -12.69 7.19
CA GLN A 32 -15.32 -14.16 7.14
C GLN A 32 -14.70 -14.83 8.36
N ASP A 33 -13.70 -14.20 8.98
CA ASP A 33 -13.11 -14.62 10.24
C ASP A 33 -13.92 -14.22 11.49
N GLY A 34 -15.10 -13.60 11.31
CA GLY A 34 -15.98 -13.17 12.39
C GLY A 34 -15.69 -11.78 12.98
N LEU A 35 -14.76 -11.02 12.38
CA LEU A 35 -14.49 -9.63 12.79
C LEU A 35 -15.53 -8.69 12.13
N ALA A 36 -16.17 -7.82 12.91
CA ALA A 36 -17.13 -6.84 12.41
C ALA A 36 -16.42 -5.67 11.72
N MET A 37 -15.74 -5.95 10.60
CA MET A 37 -14.99 -4.96 9.83
C MET A 37 -15.92 -4.24 8.84
N ASP A 38 -15.95 -2.91 8.90
CA ASP A 38 -16.68 -2.08 7.95
C ASP A 38 -16.03 -2.12 6.55
N ALA A 39 -16.75 -1.66 5.53
CA ALA A 39 -16.14 -1.40 4.25
C ALA A 39 -15.01 -0.37 4.42
N PRO A 40 -13.82 -0.58 3.80
CA PRO A 40 -12.72 0.34 3.98
C PRO A 40 -13.03 1.70 3.37
N ARG A 41 -12.74 2.76 4.13
CA ARG A 41 -12.61 4.09 3.53
C ARG A 41 -11.27 4.14 2.82
N ILE A 42 -11.27 4.42 1.52
CA ILE A 42 -10.04 4.51 0.73
C ILE A 42 -9.79 5.98 0.38
N LEU A 43 -8.64 6.53 0.80
CA LEU A 43 -8.12 7.81 0.36
C LEU A 43 -6.88 7.54 -0.49
N ALA A 44 -7.10 7.44 -1.77
CA ALA A 44 -6.06 7.09 -2.74
C ALA A 44 -6.49 7.55 -4.14
N THR A 45 -5.54 7.94 -4.96
CA THR A 45 -5.77 8.33 -6.36
C THR A 45 -4.60 7.87 -7.21
N THR A 46 -4.89 7.45 -8.43
CA THR A 46 -3.89 7.08 -9.44
C THR A 46 -2.89 8.20 -9.68
N GLY A 47 -1.61 7.86 -9.64
CA GLY A 47 -0.53 8.80 -9.90
C GLY A 47 0.01 9.53 -8.67
N TRP A 48 -0.65 9.45 -7.52
CA TRP A 48 -0.19 10.19 -6.33
C TRP A 48 1.19 9.76 -5.84
N THR A 49 1.98 10.78 -5.53
CA THR A 49 3.23 10.70 -4.77
C THR A 49 2.95 10.88 -3.28
N THR A 50 3.97 10.74 -2.45
CA THR A 50 3.89 10.91 -0.99
C THR A 50 3.38 12.30 -0.57
N ASP A 51 3.85 13.37 -1.22
CA ASP A 51 3.41 14.75 -0.95
C ASP A 51 1.97 15.01 -1.43
N GLU A 52 1.55 14.43 -2.58
CA GLU A 52 0.19 14.54 -3.09
C GLU A 52 -0.81 13.80 -2.17
N LEU A 53 -0.46 12.61 -1.65
CA LEU A 53 -1.26 11.94 -0.63
C LEU A 53 -1.32 12.78 0.65
N SER A 54 -0.20 13.37 1.09
CA SER A 54 -0.18 14.23 2.29
C SER A 54 -1.10 15.44 2.13
N ALA A 55 -1.07 16.11 0.97
CA ALA A 55 -1.95 17.23 0.67
C ALA A 55 -3.44 16.82 0.63
N ALA A 56 -3.74 15.65 0.06
CA ALA A 56 -5.10 15.11 0.06
C ALA A 56 -5.60 14.81 1.48
N MET A 57 -4.72 14.32 2.35
CA MET A 57 -5.04 14.11 3.76
C MET A 57 -5.33 15.42 4.51
N ASP A 58 -4.69 16.55 4.12
CA ASP A 58 -4.97 17.87 4.71
C ASP A 58 -6.37 18.37 4.35
N GLY A 59 -6.83 18.07 3.13
CA GLY A 59 -8.18 18.42 2.67
C GLY A 59 -9.28 17.47 3.12
N ALA A 60 -8.94 16.32 3.70
CA ALA A 60 -9.90 15.29 4.06
C ALA A 60 -10.39 15.44 5.51
N THR A 61 -11.68 15.24 5.73
CA THR A 61 -12.24 15.12 7.10
C THR A 61 -12.13 13.65 7.53
N PHE A 62 -11.43 13.39 8.62
CA PHE A 62 -11.32 12.08 9.25
C PHE A 62 -12.08 12.04 10.57
N GLU A 63 -12.48 10.84 10.96
CA GLU A 63 -13.15 10.56 12.24
C GLU A 63 -12.33 9.54 13.06
N PRO A 64 -11.14 9.91 13.55
CA PRO A 64 -10.31 9.00 14.33
C PRO A 64 -10.96 8.67 15.69
N PRO A 65 -10.53 7.57 16.35
CA PRO A 65 -9.53 6.62 15.88
C PRO A 65 -10.10 5.59 14.90
N TYR A 66 -9.29 5.17 13.92
CA TYR A 66 -9.57 3.98 13.10
C TYR A 66 -9.01 2.72 13.79
N ASP A 67 -9.69 1.59 13.62
CA ASP A 67 -9.26 0.30 14.20
C ASP A 67 -8.13 -0.32 13.37
N LEU A 68 -8.07 0.02 12.08
CA LEU A 68 -7.00 -0.35 11.16
C LEU A 68 -6.72 0.82 10.22
N VAL A 69 -5.44 1.16 10.03
CA VAL A 69 -4.98 2.08 8.97
C VAL A 69 -3.94 1.35 8.13
N SER A 70 -4.12 1.28 6.82
CA SER A 70 -3.09 0.78 5.93
C SER A 70 -2.49 1.90 5.08
N LEU A 71 -1.20 1.75 4.72
CA LEU A 71 -0.46 2.68 3.88
C LEU A 71 0.34 1.91 2.82
N LEU A 72 0.11 2.24 1.55
CA LEU A 72 0.90 1.79 0.42
C LEU A 72 1.08 2.97 -0.54
N ILE A 73 2.30 3.52 -0.62
CA ILE A 73 2.62 4.73 -1.38
C ILE A 73 4.10 4.77 -1.76
N GLY A 74 4.44 5.40 -2.86
CA GLY A 74 5.82 5.70 -3.24
C GLY A 74 6.22 5.23 -4.63
N VAL A 75 5.42 4.41 -5.30
CA VAL A 75 5.74 3.98 -6.66
C VAL A 75 5.88 5.18 -7.60
N ASN A 76 5.01 6.19 -7.46
CA ASN A 76 5.04 7.39 -8.30
C ASN A 76 6.22 8.32 -7.98
N ASN A 77 6.73 8.32 -6.73
CA ASN A 77 7.99 9.00 -6.41
C ASN A 77 9.15 8.36 -7.21
N GLN A 78 9.27 7.03 -7.21
CA GLN A 78 10.26 6.29 -7.98
C GLN A 78 10.03 6.48 -9.49
N TYR A 79 8.79 6.35 -9.99
CA TYR A 79 8.45 6.52 -11.40
C TYR A 79 8.83 7.92 -11.93
N ARG A 80 8.65 8.97 -11.12
CA ARG A 80 9.03 10.35 -11.43
C ARG A 80 10.51 10.64 -11.15
N GLY A 81 11.30 9.66 -10.71
CA GLY A 81 12.74 9.79 -10.45
C GLY A 81 13.08 10.68 -9.26
N ARG A 82 12.19 10.77 -8.27
CA ARG A 82 12.45 11.55 -7.05
C ARG A 82 13.55 10.88 -6.21
N PRO A 83 14.38 11.67 -5.50
CA PRO A 83 15.43 11.11 -4.64
C PRO A 83 14.87 10.23 -3.52
N ALA A 84 15.55 9.12 -3.24
CA ALA A 84 15.15 8.22 -2.15
C ALA A 84 15.14 8.90 -0.76
N ALA A 85 16.02 9.89 -0.54
CA ALA A 85 16.04 10.68 0.70
C ALA A 85 14.76 11.52 0.88
N GLU A 86 14.26 12.14 -0.21
CA GLU A 86 12.99 12.87 -0.19
C GLU A 86 11.82 11.93 0.15
N TYR A 87 11.77 10.76 -0.52
CA TYR A 87 10.78 9.73 -0.19
C TYR A 87 10.85 9.32 1.28
N GLN A 88 12.04 9.10 1.82
CA GLN A 88 12.22 8.71 3.22
C GLN A 88 11.58 9.71 4.19
N ASP A 89 11.86 10.99 4.01
CA ASP A 89 11.36 12.05 4.88
C ASP A 89 9.84 12.20 4.77
N GLU A 90 9.30 12.13 3.55
CA GLU A 90 7.86 12.25 3.30
C GLU A 90 7.10 11.01 3.79
N PHE A 91 7.65 9.80 3.56
CA PHE A 91 7.07 8.55 4.04
C PHE A 91 7.00 8.51 5.58
N GLN A 92 8.07 8.95 6.27
CA GLN A 92 8.07 9.02 7.73
C GLN A 92 6.96 9.94 8.24
N ARG A 93 6.76 11.11 7.63
CA ARG A 93 5.64 12.01 7.98
C ARG A 93 4.28 11.37 7.75
N LEU A 94 4.08 10.66 6.64
CA LEU A 94 2.84 9.92 6.36
C LEU A 94 2.60 8.79 7.37
N LEU A 95 3.65 8.07 7.77
CA LEU A 95 3.58 7.02 8.77
C LEU A 95 3.12 7.57 10.14
N GLU A 96 3.67 8.73 10.57
CA GLU A 96 3.22 9.40 11.79
C GLU A 96 1.74 9.80 11.71
N ARG A 97 1.30 10.31 10.56
CA ARG A 97 -0.11 10.66 10.33
C ARG A 97 -1.02 9.42 10.40
N ALA A 98 -0.58 8.30 9.83
CA ALA A 98 -1.31 7.04 9.91
C ALA A 98 -1.43 6.54 11.36
N ILE A 99 -0.35 6.63 12.15
CA ILE A 99 -0.35 6.30 13.58
C ILE A 99 -1.31 7.22 14.34
N ALA A 100 -1.32 8.52 14.08
CA ALA A 100 -2.24 9.47 14.69
C ALA A 100 -3.71 9.12 14.38
N LEU A 101 -4.02 8.80 13.12
CA LEU A 101 -5.36 8.37 12.69
C LEU A 101 -5.79 7.03 13.32
N ALA A 102 -4.84 6.17 13.66
CA ALA A 102 -5.07 4.95 14.44
C ALA A 102 -5.19 5.20 15.95
N GLY A 103 -5.27 6.46 16.41
CA GLY A 103 -5.36 6.81 17.83
C GLY A 103 -4.06 6.62 18.60
N GLN A 104 -2.92 6.96 18.00
CA GLN A 104 -1.56 6.80 18.54
C GLN A 104 -1.22 5.32 18.82
N ARG A 105 -1.76 4.41 18.03
CA ARG A 105 -1.55 2.95 18.17
C ARG A 105 -0.79 2.40 16.96
N PRO A 106 0.56 2.35 16.98
CA PRO A 106 1.35 1.78 15.89
C PRO A 106 0.92 0.34 15.52
N GLY A 107 0.52 -0.47 16.51
CA GLY A 107 -0.01 -1.81 16.32
C GLY A 107 -1.38 -1.85 15.60
N ARG A 108 -1.94 -0.73 15.18
CA ARG A 108 -3.15 -0.62 14.35
C ARG A 108 -2.83 -0.09 12.96
N VAL A 109 -1.54 0.00 12.61
CA VAL A 109 -1.07 0.47 11.30
C VAL A 109 -0.38 -0.69 10.57
N LEU A 110 -0.72 -0.84 9.30
CA LEU A 110 -0.16 -1.83 8.38
C LEU A 110 0.43 -1.12 7.17
N VAL A 111 1.69 -1.37 6.87
CA VAL A 111 2.33 -0.89 5.64
C VAL A 111 2.57 -2.05 4.69
N LEU A 112 2.23 -1.89 3.42
CA LEU A 112 2.62 -2.82 2.37
C LEU A 112 3.80 -2.25 1.59
N SER A 113 4.71 -3.13 1.15
CA SER A 113 5.79 -2.76 0.24
C SER A 113 5.25 -2.32 -1.12
N ILE A 114 6.02 -1.53 -1.85
CA ILE A 114 5.72 -1.15 -3.23
C ILE A 114 5.95 -2.39 -4.12
N PRO A 115 4.99 -2.80 -4.98
CA PRO A 115 5.19 -3.89 -5.93
C PRO A 115 6.19 -3.51 -7.01
N ASP A 116 6.81 -4.50 -7.65
CA ASP A 116 7.75 -4.28 -8.73
C ASP A 116 7.00 -4.15 -10.07
N TRP A 117 6.84 -2.92 -10.54
CA TRP A 117 6.25 -2.68 -11.86
C TRP A 117 7.24 -2.95 -13.00
N GLY A 118 8.54 -3.09 -12.71
CA GLY A 118 9.58 -3.40 -13.69
C GLY A 118 9.38 -4.74 -14.40
N VAL A 119 8.61 -5.67 -13.79
CA VAL A 119 8.29 -6.97 -14.39
C VAL A 119 7.11 -6.94 -15.38
N THR A 120 6.49 -5.78 -15.58
CA THR A 120 5.26 -5.64 -16.38
C THR A 120 5.54 -5.39 -17.86
N PRO A 121 4.59 -5.73 -18.77
CA PRO A 121 4.69 -5.34 -20.18
C PRO A 121 4.83 -3.84 -20.38
N PHE A 122 4.18 -3.03 -19.56
CA PHE A 122 4.31 -1.57 -19.58
C PHE A 122 5.77 -1.13 -19.35
N ALA A 123 6.46 -1.71 -18.37
CA ALA A 123 7.86 -1.39 -18.09
C ALA A 123 8.76 -1.75 -19.28
N HIS A 124 8.59 -2.94 -19.84
CA HIS A 124 9.35 -3.41 -21.02
C HIS A 124 9.10 -2.52 -22.24
N GLY A 125 7.89 -2.01 -22.43
CA GLY A 125 7.55 -1.06 -23.51
C GLY A 125 8.01 0.39 -23.25
N SER A 126 8.37 0.74 -22.03
CA SER A 126 8.69 2.13 -21.64
C SER A 126 10.10 2.58 -22.03
N GLY A 127 10.97 1.69 -22.44
CA GLY A 127 12.40 1.96 -22.70
C GLY A 127 13.25 2.19 -21.45
N ARG A 128 12.68 1.97 -20.24
CA ARG A 128 13.42 2.09 -18.99
C ARG A 128 14.17 0.80 -18.65
N ASP A 129 15.26 0.93 -17.94
CA ASP A 129 16.03 -0.22 -17.40
C ASP A 129 15.24 -0.88 -16.27
N VAL A 130 14.70 -2.08 -16.55
CA VAL A 130 13.88 -2.83 -15.58
C VAL A 130 14.67 -3.29 -14.36
N LEU A 131 15.98 -3.54 -14.51
CA LEU A 131 16.83 -3.90 -13.37
C LEU A 131 17.02 -2.70 -12.44
N ARG A 132 17.17 -1.51 -13.02
CA ARG A 132 17.25 -0.28 -12.26
C ARG A 132 15.94 0.03 -11.54
N ILE A 133 14.79 -0.18 -12.18
CA ILE A 133 13.47 -0.06 -11.52
C ILE A 133 13.43 -0.95 -10.28
N ALA A 134 13.77 -2.24 -10.42
CA ALA A 134 13.77 -3.20 -9.31
C ALA A 134 14.68 -2.74 -8.16
N GLN A 135 15.90 -2.30 -8.46
CA GLN A 135 16.86 -1.82 -7.45
C GLN A 135 16.38 -0.56 -6.72
N GLU A 136 15.79 0.40 -7.45
CA GLU A 136 15.25 1.62 -6.86
C GLU A 136 14.05 1.31 -5.95
N LEU A 137 13.15 0.41 -6.35
CA LEU A 137 12.01 -0.03 -5.53
C LEU A 137 12.46 -0.80 -4.29
N ASP A 138 13.48 -1.67 -4.40
CA ASP A 138 14.05 -2.37 -3.26
C ASP A 138 14.66 -1.38 -2.25
N ALA A 139 15.31 -0.30 -2.72
CA ALA A 139 15.83 0.76 -1.85
C ALA A 139 14.68 1.51 -1.14
N TYR A 140 13.62 1.89 -1.84
CA TYR A 140 12.44 2.54 -1.25
C TYR A 140 11.77 1.63 -0.21
N ASN A 141 11.56 0.36 -0.54
CA ASN A 141 10.98 -0.62 0.39
C ASN A 141 11.84 -0.85 1.63
N THR A 142 13.17 -0.78 1.49
CA THR A 142 14.10 -0.86 2.62
C THR A 142 13.94 0.33 3.55
N LEU A 143 13.83 1.55 3.02
CA LEU A 143 13.61 2.76 3.81
C LEU A 143 12.27 2.71 4.55
N ALA A 144 11.19 2.31 3.86
CA ALA A 144 9.87 2.15 4.46
C ALA A 144 9.87 1.09 5.58
N ARG A 145 10.51 -0.05 5.36
CA ARG A 145 10.66 -1.12 6.36
C ARG A 145 11.40 -0.63 7.61
N HIS A 146 12.49 0.12 7.44
CA HIS A 146 13.24 0.68 8.56
C HIS A 146 12.41 1.69 9.35
N ALA A 147 11.68 2.58 8.65
CA ALA A 147 10.79 3.53 9.30
C ALA A 147 9.69 2.83 10.11
N CYS A 148 9.08 1.78 9.55
CA CYS A 148 8.08 0.96 10.24
C CYS A 148 8.66 0.28 11.49
N ALA A 149 9.83 -0.36 11.36
CA ALA A 149 10.49 -1.03 12.48
C ALA A 149 10.80 -0.07 13.63
N ALA A 150 11.29 1.14 13.32
CA ALA A 150 11.59 2.19 14.32
C ALA A 150 10.33 2.65 15.09
N ARG A 151 9.14 2.46 14.54
CA ARG A 151 7.86 2.90 15.13
C ARG A 151 7.00 1.74 15.65
N GLY A 152 7.47 0.49 15.54
CA GLY A 152 6.68 -0.70 15.90
C GLY A 152 5.46 -0.93 15.00
N VAL A 153 5.54 -0.47 13.74
CA VAL A 153 4.49 -0.66 12.73
C VAL A 153 4.76 -1.93 11.93
N ALA A 154 3.70 -2.69 11.64
CA ALA A 154 3.81 -3.89 10.82
C ALA A 154 4.08 -3.53 9.35
N PHE A 155 5.04 -4.22 8.74
CA PHE A 155 5.40 -4.11 7.33
C PHE A 155 5.22 -5.47 6.64
N VAL A 156 4.38 -5.51 5.60
CA VAL A 156 4.13 -6.71 4.80
C VAL A 156 4.78 -6.56 3.43
N ASP A 157 5.66 -7.48 3.09
CA ASP A 157 6.34 -7.50 1.80
C ASP A 157 5.47 -8.21 0.76
N ILE A 158 4.97 -7.44 -0.21
CA ILE A 158 4.18 -7.93 -1.36
C ILE A 158 4.95 -7.81 -2.68
N THR A 159 6.17 -7.28 -2.66
CA THR A 159 7.00 -7.08 -3.87
C THR A 159 7.28 -8.42 -4.56
N GLY A 160 7.50 -9.46 -3.76
CA GLY A 160 7.70 -10.81 -4.28
C GLY A 160 6.50 -11.37 -5.06
N ALA A 161 5.28 -10.97 -4.73
CA ALA A 161 4.08 -11.41 -5.44
C ALA A 161 4.07 -10.91 -6.89
N SER A 162 4.43 -9.63 -7.15
CA SER A 162 4.55 -9.11 -8.51
C SER A 162 5.64 -9.81 -9.32
N ARG A 163 6.79 -10.07 -8.71
CA ARG A 163 7.93 -10.74 -9.35
C ARG A 163 7.64 -12.21 -9.70
N GLN A 164 6.88 -12.92 -8.84
CA GLN A 164 6.53 -14.34 -9.05
C GLN A 164 5.33 -14.51 -9.99
N HIS A 165 4.46 -13.51 -10.08
CA HIS A 165 3.23 -13.57 -10.85
C HIS A 165 3.08 -12.37 -11.81
N PRO A 166 4.05 -12.12 -12.71
CA PRO A 166 4.07 -10.92 -13.56
C PRO A 166 2.92 -10.88 -14.58
N ALA A 167 2.22 -11.98 -14.79
CA ALA A 167 1.06 -12.05 -15.70
C ALA A 167 -0.28 -11.70 -15.03
N LEU A 168 -0.33 -11.56 -13.69
CA LEU A 168 -1.55 -11.22 -12.97
C LEU A 168 -1.81 -9.71 -12.97
N LEU A 169 -2.06 -9.14 -14.15
CA LEU A 169 -2.26 -7.71 -14.38
C LEU A 169 -3.68 -7.41 -14.84
N ALA A 170 -4.08 -6.17 -14.69
CA ALA A 170 -5.26 -5.58 -15.31
C ALA A 170 -5.03 -5.41 -16.83
N GLU A 171 -6.05 -4.97 -17.57
CA GLU A 171 -6.00 -4.84 -19.04
C GLU A 171 -4.95 -3.83 -19.53
N ASP A 172 -4.53 -2.88 -18.67
CA ASP A 172 -3.52 -1.88 -19.00
C ASP A 172 -2.08 -2.43 -19.03
N GLY A 173 -1.87 -3.68 -18.62
CA GLY A 173 -0.56 -4.32 -18.58
C GLY A 173 0.43 -3.70 -17.58
N LEU A 174 -0.06 -2.97 -16.60
CA LEU A 174 0.70 -2.29 -15.55
C LEU A 174 0.18 -2.61 -14.14
N HIS A 175 -1.10 -2.27 -13.89
CA HIS A 175 -1.69 -2.44 -12.57
C HIS A 175 -2.04 -3.90 -12.28
N PRO A 176 -1.99 -4.32 -11.00
CA PRO A 176 -2.36 -5.66 -10.60
C PRO A 176 -3.82 -6.00 -10.92
N SER A 177 -4.06 -7.23 -11.33
CA SER A 177 -5.42 -7.78 -11.41
C SER A 177 -5.98 -8.06 -10.00
N ALA A 178 -7.30 -8.29 -9.92
CA ALA A 178 -7.94 -8.73 -8.67
C ALA A 178 -7.31 -10.02 -8.10
N ALA A 179 -6.80 -10.90 -8.96
CA ALA A 179 -6.10 -12.12 -8.54
C ALA A 179 -4.75 -11.83 -7.90
N GLN A 180 -3.99 -10.84 -8.40
CA GLN A 180 -2.74 -10.43 -7.75
C GLN A 180 -3.03 -9.73 -6.41
N TYR A 181 -4.07 -8.88 -6.35
CA TYR A 181 -4.51 -8.27 -5.08
C TYR A 181 -4.97 -9.32 -4.06
N ALA A 182 -5.50 -10.47 -4.49
CA ALA A 182 -5.80 -11.58 -3.58
C ALA A 182 -4.53 -12.15 -2.93
N LEU A 183 -3.42 -12.27 -3.67
CA LEU A 183 -2.14 -12.69 -3.09
C LEU A 183 -1.61 -11.69 -2.05
N TRP A 184 -1.79 -10.38 -2.29
CA TRP A 184 -1.42 -9.37 -1.30
C TRP A 184 -2.29 -9.48 -0.04
N THR A 185 -3.58 -9.73 -0.23
CA THR A 185 -4.52 -9.95 0.87
C THR A 185 -4.13 -11.18 1.69
N GLU A 186 -3.75 -12.29 1.06
CA GLU A 186 -3.28 -13.49 1.77
C GLU A 186 -2.01 -13.23 2.58
N ALA A 187 -1.08 -12.41 2.06
CA ALA A 187 0.12 -12.01 2.81
C ALA A 187 -0.20 -11.08 3.99
N ALA A 188 -1.15 -10.15 3.81
CA ALA A 188 -1.52 -9.15 4.82
C ALA A 188 -2.42 -9.72 5.93
N LEU A 189 -3.27 -10.70 5.60
CA LEU A 189 -4.32 -11.22 6.49
C LEU A 189 -3.81 -11.74 7.84
N PRO A 190 -2.80 -12.63 7.92
CA PRO A 190 -2.32 -13.14 9.21
C PRO A 190 -1.73 -12.04 10.09
N VAL A 191 -1.03 -11.08 9.47
CA VAL A 191 -0.47 -9.92 10.19
C VAL A 191 -1.59 -9.05 10.72
N THR A 192 -2.60 -8.75 9.89
CA THR A 192 -3.74 -7.92 10.29
C THR A 192 -4.54 -8.56 11.42
N ARG A 193 -4.75 -9.88 11.37
CA ARG A 193 -5.40 -10.62 12.47
C ARG A 193 -4.66 -10.44 13.80
N ALA A 194 -3.34 -10.57 13.78
CA ALA A 194 -2.51 -10.37 14.96
C ALA A 194 -2.61 -8.94 15.50
N LEU A 195 -2.59 -7.93 14.62
CA LEU A 195 -2.76 -6.53 15.01
C LEU A 195 -4.13 -6.26 15.64
N LEU A 196 -5.18 -6.89 15.14
CA LEU A 196 -6.55 -6.65 15.63
C LEU A 196 -6.88 -7.46 16.89
N ALA A 197 -6.14 -8.52 17.20
CA ALA A 197 -6.29 -9.32 18.41
C ALA A 197 -5.56 -8.71 19.62
N ALA A 198 -4.58 -7.85 19.40
CA ALA A 198 -3.82 -7.13 20.44
C ALA A 198 -4.59 -5.88 20.94
#